data_121d5bee22929cd4450c4cb4c7b9aff4
#
_entry.id   121d5bee22929cd4450c4cb4c7b9aff4
#
_cell.length_a   1.000
_cell.length_b   1.000
_cell.length_c   1.000
_cell.angle_alpha   90.00
_cell.angle_beta   90.00
_cell.angle_gamma   90.00
#
_symmetry.space_group_name_H-M   'P 1'
#
loop_
_entity.id
_entity.type
_entity.pdbx_description
1 polymer ?
#
loop_
_entity_poly.entity_id
_entity_poly.type
_entity_poly.pdbx_seq_one_letter_code
_entity_poly.pdbx_strand_id
1 'polypeptide(L)'
;STTMPGSLPVNAESCWPKDVGIVALEIYFPSQYVDQTELEKYDGVDAGKYTIGLGQSKMGFCSDREDINSLCLTVVQKLMERNSLSYDCIGRLEVGTETIIDKSKSVKTVLMQLFEESGNTDIEGIDTMNACYGGTAALFNAINWIESSSWDGRYALVVAGDIAVYATGNARPTGGAGAVAMLVGPNAPLIFERVLNISCNITFLLLPEGTDRHFTLNDFGFMIFHSPYCKLVQKSVARLLLNDFLGDQNLETANGVFSALEAFRDVKLEDTYFDRDVEKAFMKASAELFNQKTKASLLISNQNGNMYTPSVYGCLASLLAQYSPEQLAGQRISVFSYGSGFAATLYSIRVTQDATPGSALDKITASLSDLKTRLDSRKCIAPDVFAENMKIRQETHHLANYIPQCSVEDLFEGTWYLVRVDEKHRRTYARRPLMGDGPLEAGVEVVHPGIVHEQIPSPAKKVPRIPAATESEGVTVAISNGEH
;
A
#
# COMPACT_ATOMS: atom_id res chain seq x y z
N SER A 1 -29.91 38.50 14.89
CA SER A 1 -29.08 37.77 13.92
C SER A 1 -28.06 36.91 14.68
N THR A 2 -28.41 35.64 14.81
CA THR A 2 -27.56 34.61 15.39
C THR A 2 -26.61 34.13 14.28
N THR A 3 -25.36 34.54 14.34
CA THR A 3 -24.27 33.97 13.53
C THR A 3 -24.03 32.54 14.00
N MET A 4 -24.20 31.60 13.10
CA MET A 4 -23.77 30.19 13.33
C MET A 4 -22.29 30.13 13.69
N PRO A 5 -21.85 29.39 14.75
CA PRO A 5 -20.46 29.15 14.99
C PRO A 5 -19.97 28.20 13.89
N GLY A 6 -19.02 28.63 13.05
CA GLY A 6 -18.41 27.79 12.03
C GLY A 6 -18.24 28.38 10.63
N SER A 7 -18.60 29.65 10.40
CA SER A 7 -18.17 30.29 9.14
C SER A 7 -16.69 30.65 9.22
N LEU A 8 -15.87 29.92 8.49
CA LEU A 8 -14.46 30.29 8.26
C LEU A 8 -14.40 31.71 7.68
N PRO A 9 -13.43 32.55 8.10
CA PRO A 9 -13.26 33.87 7.51
C PRO A 9 -12.97 33.75 6.03
N VAL A 10 -13.52 34.66 5.25
CA VAL A 10 -13.48 34.70 3.76
C VAL A 10 -12.05 34.71 3.15
N ASN A 11 -11.01 34.79 3.98
CA ASN A 11 -9.61 34.76 3.57
C ASN A 11 -8.90 33.41 3.87
N ALA A 12 -9.62 32.36 4.25
CA ALA A 12 -9.02 31.06 4.57
C ALA A 12 -8.56 30.26 3.33
N GLU A 13 -8.97 30.64 2.12
CA GLU A 13 -8.57 29.94 0.87
C GLU A 13 -7.06 30.03 0.58
N SER A 14 -6.35 31.03 1.12
CA SER A 14 -4.90 31.18 0.91
C SER A 14 -4.04 30.29 1.82
N CYS A 15 -4.60 29.69 2.86
CA CYS A 15 -3.89 28.87 3.85
C CYS A 15 -4.12 27.36 3.70
N TRP A 16 -4.97 26.95 2.77
CA TRP A 16 -5.31 25.53 2.58
C TRP A 16 -4.17 24.79 1.85
N PRO A 17 -3.78 23.57 2.28
CA PRO A 17 -2.73 22.82 1.60
C PRO A 17 -3.13 22.52 0.15
N LYS A 18 -2.17 22.74 -0.76
CA LYS A 18 -2.35 22.51 -2.21
C LYS A 18 -1.54 21.30 -2.64
N ASP A 19 -1.98 20.69 -3.72
CA ASP A 19 -1.30 19.56 -4.36
C ASP A 19 -0.92 18.47 -3.35
N VAL A 20 -1.92 18.06 -2.52
CA VAL A 20 -1.73 17.02 -1.52
C VAL A 20 -1.56 15.67 -2.22
N GLY A 21 -0.54 14.93 -1.82
CA GLY A 21 -0.22 13.64 -2.43
C GLY A 21 1.00 12.97 -1.85
N ILE A 22 1.60 12.05 -2.61
CA ILE A 22 2.79 11.32 -2.20
C ILE A 22 4.03 12.13 -2.54
N VAL A 23 4.80 12.49 -1.51
CA VAL A 23 6.04 13.28 -1.58
C VAL A 23 7.26 12.38 -1.77
N ALA A 24 7.30 11.26 -1.08
CA ALA A 24 8.35 10.25 -1.17
C ALA A 24 7.76 8.84 -0.99
N LEU A 25 8.43 7.85 -1.54
CA LEU A 25 8.00 6.46 -1.52
C LEU A 25 9.22 5.54 -1.40
N GLU A 26 9.13 4.54 -0.52
CA GLU A 26 10.10 3.46 -0.39
C GLU A 26 9.38 2.12 -0.36
N ILE A 27 10.06 1.07 -0.83
CA ILE A 27 9.53 -0.27 -0.87
C ILE A 27 10.54 -1.28 -0.33
N TYR A 28 10.05 -2.22 0.45
CA TYR A 28 10.76 -3.40 0.90
C TYR A 28 10.10 -4.67 0.38
N PHE A 29 10.89 -5.62 -0.04
CA PHE A 29 10.52 -6.99 -0.38
C PHE A 29 11.60 -7.96 0.13
N PRO A 30 11.25 -9.24 0.38
CA PRO A 30 12.21 -10.21 0.92
C PRO A 30 13.41 -10.43 0.03
N SER A 31 14.56 -10.71 0.64
CA SER A 31 15.83 -11.01 -0.02
C SER A 31 15.88 -12.39 -0.67
N GLN A 32 14.88 -13.23 -0.42
CA GLN A 32 14.78 -14.58 -0.96
C GLN A 32 13.57 -14.74 -1.87
N TYR A 33 13.69 -15.58 -2.87
CA TYR A 33 12.56 -15.95 -3.74
C TYR A 33 12.67 -17.39 -4.20
N VAL A 34 11.54 -17.97 -4.58
CA VAL A 34 11.46 -19.24 -5.33
C VAL A 34 11.10 -18.94 -6.79
N ASP A 35 11.76 -19.64 -7.71
CA ASP A 35 11.45 -19.57 -9.14
C ASP A 35 10.14 -20.31 -9.45
N GLN A 36 9.24 -19.69 -10.20
CA GLN A 36 7.93 -20.24 -10.48
C GLN A 36 7.98 -21.46 -11.43
N THR A 37 8.98 -21.52 -12.31
CA THR A 37 9.17 -22.68 -13.19
C THR A 37 9.62 -23.91 -12.39
N GLU A 38 10.52 -23.70 -11.42
CA GLU A 38 10.95 -24.77 -10.53
C GLU A 38 9.83 -25.20 -9.56
N LEU A 39 9.00 -24.24 -9.14
CA LEU A 39 7.83 -24.52 -8.30
C LEU A 39 6.76 -25.32 -9.06
N GLU A 40 6.52 -25.03 -10.36
CA GLU A 40 5.63 -25.84 -11.23
C GLU A 40 6.08 -27.32 -11.25
N LYS A 41 7.38 -27.57 -11.39
CA LYS A 41 7.94 -28.94 -11.39
C LYS A 41 7.79 -29.62 -10.03
N TYR A 42 8.08 -28.88 -8.95
CA TYR A 42 7.97 -29.38 -7.58
C TYR A 42 6.54 -29.74 -7.20
N ASP A 43 5.58 -28.90 -7.58
CA ASP A 43 4.16 -29.12 -7.33
C ASP A 43 3.53 -30.16 -8.28
N GLY A 44 4.26 -30.63 -9.30
CA GLY A 44 3.78 -31.62 -10.28
C GLY A 44 2.65 -31.11 -11.15
N VAL A 45 2.65 -29.82 -11.47
CA VAL A 45 1.63 -29.18 -12.31
C VAL A 45 2.12 -28.99 -13.75
N ASP A 46 1.21 -28.71 -14.68
CA ASP A 46 1.54 -28.46 -16.07
C ASP A 46 2.48 -27.24 -16.20
N ALA A 47 3.48 -27.36 -17.08
CA ALA A 47 4.38 -26.27 -17.39
C ALA A 47 3.61 -25.05 -17.92
N GLY A 48 3.91 -23.89 -17.38
CA GLY A 48 3.21 -22.65 -17.72
C GLY A 48 1.97 -22.36 -16.86
N LYS A 49 1.59 -23.23 -15.93
CA LYS A 49 0.42 -22.98 -15.06
C LYS A 49 0.60 -21.72 -14.23
N TYR A 50 1.80 -21.49 -13.68
CA TYR A 50 2.12 -20.32 -12.87
C TYR A 50 2.75 -19.22 -13.71
N THR A 51 3.72 -19.57 -14.54
CA THR A 51 4.49 -18.62 -15.35
C THR A 51 3.66 -17.94 -16.44
N ILE A 52 2.78 -18.68 -17.13
CA ILE A 52 1.90 -18.17 -18.20
C ILE A 52 0.49 -17.91 -17.67
N GLY A 53 -0.06 -18.88 -16.92
CA GLY A 53 -1.44 -18.80 -16.41
C GLY A 53 -1.66 -17.68 -15.41
N LEU A 54 -0.70 -17.44 -14.51
CA LEU A 54 -0.73 -16.34 -13.57
C LEU A 54 0.10 -15.12 -14.04
N GLY A 55 1.05 -15.34 -14.96
CA GLY A 55 2.00 -14.32 -15.41
C GLY A 55 3.06 -13.99 -14.35
N GLN A 56 3.42 -14.96 -13.49
CA GLN A 56 4.37 -14.80 -12.39
C GLN A 56 5.70 -15.50 -12.75
N SER A 57 6.84 -14.84 -12.51
CA SER A 57 8.16 -15.43 -12.74
C SER A 57 8.83 -15.91 -11.45
N LYS A 58 8.66 -15.14 -10.38
CA LYS A 58 9.27 -15.43 -9.06
C LYS A 58 8.26 -15.11 -7.96
N MET A 59 8.46 -15.73 -6.80
CA MET A 59 7.69 -15.45 -5.60
C MET A 59 8.63 -15.17 -4.43
N GLY A 60 8.60 -13.93 -3.92
CA GLY A 60 9.32 -13.55 -2.71
C GLY A 60 8.65 -14.12 -1.47
N PHE A 61 9.42 -14.48 -0.47
CA PHE A 61 8.90 -15.00 0.78
C PHE A 61 9.80 -14.61 1.96
N CYS A 62 9.19 -14.48 3.14
CA CYS A 62 9.88 -14.20 4.39
C CYS A 62 10.29 -15.49 5.10
N SER A 63 11.48 -15.51 5.70
CA SER A 63 11.86 -16.52 6.68
C SER A 63 11.19 -16.24 8.05
N ASP A 64 11.46 -17.04 9.06
CA ASP A 64 10.99 -16.81 10.43
C ASP A 64 11.67 -15.61 11.13
N ARG A 65 12.73 -15.05 10.51
CA ARG A 65 13.38 -13.80 10.95
C ARG A 65 12.58 -12.54 10.62
N GLU A 66 11.62 -12.64 9.72
CA GLU A 66 10.84 -11.49 9.26
C GLU A 66 9.37 -11.66 9.64
N ASP A 67 8.81 -10.66 10.28
CA ASP A 67 7.38 -10.53 10.53
C ASP A 67 6.87 -9.17 10.05
N ILE A 68 5.58 -8.90 10.20
CA ILE A 68 5.00 -7.65 9.70
C ILE A 68 5.64 -6.42 10.34
N ASN A 69 5.99 -6.50 11.64
CA ASN A 69 6.63 -5.39 12.32
C ASN A 69 8.02 -5.13 11.73
N SER A 70 8.82 -6.17 11.50
CA SER A 70 10.17 -6.03 10.96
C SER A 70 10.16 -5.46 9.53
N LEU A 71 9.18 -5.86 8.69
CA LEU A 71 9.01 -5.30 7.34
C LEU A 71 8.68 -3.81 7.41
N CYS A 72 7.72 -3.44 8.27
CA CYS A 72 7.30 -2.06 8.44
C CYS A 72 8.42 -1.18 9.04
N LEU A 73 9.15 -1.66 10.06
CA LEU A 73 10.32 -0.98 10.61
C LEU A 73 11.36 -0.71 9.52
N THR A 74 11.65 -1.73 8.70
CA THR A 74 12.64 -1.64 7.62
C THR A 74 12.28 -0.57 6.59
N VAL A 75 11.03 -0.59 6.09
CA VAL A 75 10.64 0.32 5.02
C VAL A 75 10.51 1.76 5.49
N VAL A 76 10.04 1.98 6.74
CA VAL A 76 9.95 3.32 7.34
C VAL A 76 11.35 3.90 7.54
N GLN A 77 12.25 3.17 8.17
CA GLN A 77 13.60 3.67 8.40
C GLN A 77 14.32 3.97 7.09
N LYS A 78 14.21 3.10 6.08
CA LYS A 78 14.79 3.36 4.75
C LYS A 78 14.19 4.60 4.08
N LEU A 79 12.88 4.83 4.19
CA LEU A 79 12.26 6.05 3.67
C LEU A 79 12.85 7.30 4.32
N MET A 80 12.95 7.32 5.66
CA MET A 80 13.46 8.47 6.41
C MET A 80 14.94 8.72 6.08
N GLU A 81 15.78 7.69 6.07
CA GLU A 81 17.21 7.78 5.76
C GLU A 81 17.46 8.25 4.32
N ARG A 82 16.80 7.64 3.31
CA ARG A 82 17.01 7.99 1.89
C ARG A 82 16.61 9.42 1.55
N ASN A 83 15.64 9.96 2.28
CA ASN A 83 15.16 11.33 2.07
C ASN A 83 15.72 12.31 3.10
N SER A 84 16.64 11.90 3.98
CA SER A 84 17.24 12.72 5.03
C SER A 84 16.19 13.46 5.86
N LEU A 85 15.11 12.75 6.24
CA LEU A 85 13.97 13.30 6.98
C LEU A 85 14.18 13.20 8.49
N SER A 86 13.85 14.27 9.20
CA SER A 86 13.71 14.21 10.66
C SER A 86 12.39 13.56 11.05
N TYR A 87 12.41 12.71 12.07
CA TYR A 87 11.20 12.12 12.64
C TYR A 87 10.25 13.16 13.25
N ASP A 88 10.74 14.36 13.58
CA ASP A 88 9.92 15.48 14.08
C ASP A 88 8.96 16.04 13.04
N CYS A 89 9.22 15.83 11.74
CA CYS A 89 8.36 16.33 10.68
C CYS A 89 7.08 15.49 10.47
N ILE A 90 6.90 14.40 11.22
CA ILE A 90 5.75 13.51 11.11
C ILE A 90 4.72 13.81 12.20
N GLY A 91 3.48 14.12 11.80
CA GLY A 91 2.35 14.38 12.71
C GLY A 91 1.29 13.28 12.70
N ARG A 92 1.31 12.41 11.67
CA ARG A 92 0.37 11.28 11.54
C ARG A 92 1.06 10.05 11.00
N LEU A 93 0.69 8.87 11.52
CA LEU A 93 1.20 7.57 11.09
C LEU A 93 0.02 6.60 10.93
N GLU A 94 -0.29 6.26 9.69
CA GLU A 94 -1.34 5.30 9.32
C GLU A 94 -0.72 4.01 8.81
N VAL A 95 -1.22 2.86 9.24
CA VAL A 95 -0.76 1.55 8.78
C VAL A 95 -1.91 0.79 8.13
N GLY A 96 -1.70 0.24 6.94
CA GLY A 96 -2.61 -0.70 6.29
C GLY A 96 -2.02 -2.10 6.31
N THR A 97 -2.69 -3.05 6.97
CA THR A 97 -2.23 -4.44 7.01
C THR A 97 -3.39 -5.40 7.31
N GLU A 98 -3.32 -6.61 6.76
CA GLU A 98 -4.16 -7.74 7.14
C GLU A 98 -3.37 -8.83 7.89
N THR A 99 -2.06 -8.62 8.09
CA THR A 99 -1.17 -9.53 8.81
C THR A 99 -1.11 -9.13 10.29
N ILE A 100 -1.99 -9.72 11.10
CA ILE A 100 -2.15 -9.36 12.52
C ILE A 100 -1.31 -10.29 13.39
N ILE A 101 -0.43 -9.71 14.21
CA ILE A 101 0.29 -10.43 15.27
C ILE A 101 -0.48 -10.34 16.59
N ASP A 102 -0.88 -9.14 16.98
CA ASP A 102 -1.59 -8.85 18.22
C ASP A 102 -2.86 -8.04 17.91
N LYS A 103 -3.99 -8.48 18.44
CA LYS A 103 -5.28 -7.80 18.23
C LYS A 103 -5.41 -6.49 18.98
N SER A 104 -4.62 -6.29 20.03
CA SER A 104 -4.68 -5.15 20.94
C SER A 104 -3.57 -4.15 20.68
N LYS A 105 -2.45 -4.59 20.08
CA LYS A 105 -1.27 -3.77 19.81
C LYS A 105 -1.08 -3.60 18.33
N SER A 106 -1.24 -2.38 17.85
CA SER A 106 -1.08 -2.03 16.44
C SER A 106 0.38 -2.09 15.99
N VAL A 107 0.60 -2.33 14.69
CA VAL A 107 1.91 -2.16 14.04
C VAL A 107 2.38 -0.71 14.19
N LYS A 108 1.45 0.27 14.09
CA LYS A 108 1.73 1.69 14.36
C LYS A 108 2.42 1.89 15.70
N THR A 109 1.96 1.21 16.75
CA THR A 109 2.58 1.30 18.09
C THR A 109 4.01 0.75 18.10
N VAL A 110 4.30 -0.29 17.32
CA VAL A 110 5.66 -0.82 17.18
C VAL A 110 6.56 0.16 16.43
N LEU A 111 6.05 0.79 15.38
CA LEU A 111 6.79 1.78 14.59
C LEU A 111 7.17 3.03 15.40
N MET A 112 6.42 3.36 16.46
CA MET A 112 6.75 4.49 17.34
C MET A 112 8.14 4.37 17.99
N GLN A 113 8.72 3.17 18.04
CA GLN A 113 10.09 2.98 18.52
C GLN A 113 11.14 3.73 17.68
N LEU A 114 10.90 3.88 16.37
CA LEU A 114 11.78 4.65 15.50
C LEU A 114 11.80 6.16 15.84
N PHE A 115 10.81 6.62 16.58
CA PHE A 115 10.65 8.02 16.96
C PHE A 115 11.22 8.35 18.37
N GLU A 116 11.69 7.34 19.10
CA GLU A 116 12.17 7.52 20.49
C GLU A 116 13.33 8.53 20.58
N GLU A 117 14.30 8.44 19.68
CA GLU A 117 15.46 9.34 19.68
C GLU A 117 15.08 10.80 19.41
N SER A 118 14.08 11.03 18.56
CA SER A 118 13.59 12.39 18.28
C SER A 118 12.74 12.95 19.43
N GLY A 119 12.21 12.08 20.30
CA GLY A 119 11.26 12.46 21.34
C GLY A 119 9.88 12.82 20.81
N ASN A 120 9.61 12.65 19.51
CA ASN A 120 8.30 12.92 18.90
C ASN A 120 7.29 11.82 19.26
N THR A 121 6.52 12.06 20.33
CA THR A 121 5.44 11.16 20.79
C THR A 121 4.05 11.64 20.39
N ASP A 122 3.93 12.83 19.82
CA ASP A 122 2.68 13.47 19.39
C ASP A 122 2.36 13.09 17.93
N ILE A 123 2.06 11.81 17.73
CA ILE A 123 1.74 11.25 16.41
C ILE A 123 0.45 10.45 16.51
N GLU A 124 -0.61 10.96 15.89
CA GLU A 124 -1.87 10.23 15.74
C GLU A 124 -1.80 9.14 14.66
N GLY A 125 -2.77 8.24 14.66
CA GLY A 125 -2.96 7.24 13.62
C GLY A 125 -3.26 5.86 14.17
N ILE A 126 -3.67 4.98 13.28
CA ILE A 126 -4.13 3.62 13.61
C ILE A 126 -3.68 2.61 12.54
N ASP A 127 -3.87 1.32 12.86
CA ASP A 127 -3.85 0.26 11.85
C ASP A 127 -5.23 0.15 11.21
N THR A 128 -5.26 0.14 9.88
CA THR A 128 -6.48 0.00 9.08
C THR A 128 -6.50 -1.38 8.44
N MET A 129 -7.56 -2.14 8.68
CA MET A 129 -7.75 -3.48 8.15
C MET A 129 -8.97 -3.53 7.24
N ASN A 130 -8.75 -3.83 5.97
CA ASN A 130 -9.79 -4.14 4.98
C ASN A 130 -9.19 -4.95 3.82
N ALA A 131 -8.70 -6.16 4.13
CA ALA A 131 -7.96 -6.99 3.17
C ALA A 131 -6.94 -6.14 2.39
N CYS A 132 -6.69 -6.44 1.12
CA CYS A 132 -5.71 -5.71 0.28
C CYS A 132 -5.99 -4.20 0.13
N TYR A 133 -7.20 -3.74 0.46
CA TYR A 133 -7.58 -2.31 0.40
C TYR A 133 -7.07 -1.49 1.59
N GLY A 134 -6.62 -2.13 2.67
CA GLY A 134 -6.19 -1.46 3.90
C GLY A 134 -5.15 -0.36 3.69
N GLY A 135 -4.19 -0.57 2.78
CA GLY A 135 -3.18 0.44 2.43
C GLY A 135 -3.78 1.69 1.76
N THR A 136 -4.79 1.53 0.93
CA THR A 136 -5.50 2.66 0.30
C THR A 136 -6.40 3.39 1.30
N ALA A 137 -7.06 2.67 2.20
CA ALA A 137 -7.81 3.29 3.28
C ALA A 137 -6.91 4.12 4.21
N ALA A 138 -5.74 3.60 4.58
CA ALA A 138 -4.73 4.31 5.35
C ALA A 138 -4.24 5.59 4.63
N LEU A 139 -4.00 5.50 3.32
CA LEU A 139 -3.59 6.65 2.51
C LEU A 139 -4.68 7.73 2.47
N PHE A 140 -5.94 7.35 2.29
CA PHE A 140 -7.05 8.31 2.29
C PHE A 140 -7.26 8.95 3.66
N ASN A 141 -7.06 8.22 4.76
CA ASN A 141 -7.07 8.79 6.10
C ASN A 141 -6.00 9.89 6.25
N ALA A 142 -4.79 9.65 5.75
CA ALA A 142 -3.69 10.61 5.78
C ALA A 142 -4.00 11.86 4.94
N ILE A 143 -4.50 11.70 3.72
CA ILE A 143 -4.89 12.81 2.83
C ILE A 143 -6.01 13.64 3.48
N ASN A 144 -7.06 12.97 3.98
CA ASN A 144 -8.18 13.64 4.64
C ASN A 144 -7.73 14.41 5.88
N TRP A 145 -6.75 13.90 6.65
CA TRP A 145 -6.20 14.63 7.78
C TRP A 145 -5.47 15.90 7.34
N ILE A 146 -4.60 15.81 6.32
CA ILE A 146 -3.89 16.97 5.78
C ILE A 146 -4.87 18.02 5.23
N GLU A 147 -5.95 17.58 4.60
CA GLU A 147 -7.00 18.46 4.06
C GLU A 147 -8.05 18.87 5.11
N SER A 148 -7.83 18.63 6.40
CA SER A 148 -8.75 18.99 7.48
C SER A 148 -8.27 20.17 8.31
N SER A 149 -9.17 20.72 9.13
CA SER A 149 -8.83 21.73 10.15
C SER A 149 -7.94 21.20 11.28
N SER A 150 -7.75 19.88 11.39
CA SER A 150 -6.89 19.24 12.39
C SER A 150 -5.45 19.12 11.95
N TRP A 151 -5.13 19.51 10.72
CA TRP A 151 -3.75 19.45 10.23
C TRP A 151 -2.86 20.47 10.93
N ASP A 152 -1.73 20.00 11.43
CA ASP A 152 -0.76 20.80 12.19
C ASP A 152 0.45 21.28 11.38
N GLY A 153 0.46 21.07 10.05
CA GLY A 153 1.53 21.46 9.15
C GLY A 153 2.61 20.41 8.93
N ARG A 154 2.58 19.27 9.66
CA ARG A 154 3.52 18.16 9.50
C ARG A 154 3.05 17.18 8.41
N TYR A 155 3.97 16.31 7.97
CA TYR A 155 3.67 15.24 7.04
C TYR A 155 2.89 14.10 7.71
N ALA A 156 2.17 13.34 6.90
CA ALA A 156 1.66 12.04 7.29
C ALA A 156 2.56 10.93 6.70
N LEU A 157 2.84 9.91 7.49
CA LEU A 157 3.52 8.70 7.07
C LEU A 157 2.49 7.58 6.94
N VAL A 158 2.39 6.99 5.76
CA VAL A 158 1.51 5.86 5.47
C VAL A 158 2.35 4.63 5.20
N VAL A 159 2.07 3.55 5.92
CA VAL A 159 2.79 2.29 5.78
C VAL A 159 1.78 1.21 5.41
N ALA A 160 2.07 0.46 4.36
CA ALA A 160 1.30 -0.73 4.01
C ALA A 160 2.26 -1.93 4.02
N GLY A 161 1.86 -3.05 4.61
CA GLY A 161 2.71 -4.23 4.67
C GLY A 161 1.92 -5.50 4.93
N ASP A 162 2.32 -6.59 4.28
CA ASP A 162 1.74 -7.91 4.49
C ASP A 162 2.70 -9.05 4.12
N ILE A 163 2.41 -10.23 4.67
CA ILE A 163 3.15 -11.46 4.43
C ILE A 163 2.16 -12.58 4.11
N ALA A 164 2.25 -13.13 2.90
CA ALA A 164 1.48 -14.32 2.54
C ALA A 164 2.09 -15.57 3.15
N VAL A 165 1.24 -16.37 3.80
CA VAL A 165 1.57 -17.72 4.23
C VAL A 165 0.42 -18.63 3.83
N TYR A 166 0.59 -19.37 2.73
CA TYR A 166 -0.42 -20.30 2.23
C TYR A 166 -0.01 -21.75 2.45
N ALA A 167 -0.98 -22.56 2.82
CA ALA A 167 -0.85 -24.01 2.70
C ALA A 167 -0.60 -24.41 1.24
N THR A 168 -0.04 -25.60 1.02
CA THR A 168 0.13 -26.17 -0.32
C THR A 168 -1.20 -26.19 -1.06
N GLY A 169 -1.21 -25.71 -2.30
CA GLY A 169 -2.41 -25.63 -3.14
C GLY A 169 -2.36 -24.49 -4.15
N ASN A 170 -3.45 -24.28 -4.87
CA ASN A 170 -3.53 -23.35 -6.00
C ASN A 170 -3.31 -21.86 -5.63
N ALA A 171 -3.51 -21.47 -4.38
CA ALA A 171 -3.29 -20.10 -3.92
C ALA A 171 -1.81 -19.80 -3.62
N ARG A 172 -1.00 -20.80 -3.21
CA ARG A 172 0.40 -20.59 -2.82
C ARG A 172 1.24 -19.88 -3.89
N PRO A 173 1.16 -20.20 -5.19
CA PRO A 173 1.96 -19.54 -6.23
C PRO A 173 1.65 -18.06 -6.46
N THR A 174 0.54 -17.55 -5.94
CA THR A 174 0.20 -16.12 -5.99
C THR A 174 0.75 -15.36 -4.79
N GLY A 175 1.28 -16.04 -3.78
CA GLY A 175 1.79 -15.43 -2.56
C GLY A 175 2.97 -14.49 -2.81
N GLY A 176 3.25 -13.69 -1.81
CA GLY A 176 4.37 -12.75 -1.78
C GLY A 176 4.44 -12.08 -0.41
N ALA A 177 5.37 -11.18 -0.24
CA ALA A 177 5.49 -10.38 0.98
C ALA A 177 6.16 -9.05 0.66
N GLY A 178 5.87 -8.03 1.45
CA GLY A 178 6.54 -6.74 1.32
C GLY A 178 5.88 -5.65 2.12
N ALA A 179 6.49 -4.49 2.09
CA ALA A 179 5.98 -3.28 2.70
C ALA A 179 6.31 -2.06 1.84
N VAL A 180 5.43 -1.06 1.88
CA VAL A 180 5.63 0.25 1.26
C VAL A 180 5.45 1.31 2.32
N ALA A 181 6.32 2.32 2.33
CA ALA A 181 6.14 3.53 3.09
C ALA A 181 6.00 4.72 2.15
N MET A 182 5.04 5.59 2.43
CA MET A 182 4.74 6.79 1.65
C MET A 182 4.71 8.00 2.57
N LEU A 183 5.48 9.02 2.23
CA LEU A 183 5.38 10.34 2.85
C LEU A 183 4.29 11.13 2.14
N VAL A 184 3.29 11.60 2.85
CA VAL A 184 2.14 12.30 2.30
C VAL A 184 2.12 13.74 2.82
N GLY A 185 1.94 14.68 1.91
CA GLY A 185 1.95 16.10 2.24
C GLY A 185 1.55 16.99 1.08
N PRO A 186 1.56 18.32 1.29
CA PRO A 186 1.31 19.30 0.25
C PRO A 186 2.51 19.43 -0.72
N ASN A 187 2.27 20.07 -1.87
CA ASN A 187 3.25 20.27 -2.93
C ASN A 187 3.93 18.97 -3.41
N ALA A 188 3.17 17.89 -3.41
CA ALA A 188 3.65 16.56 -3.78
C ALA A 188 3.90 16.45 -5.28
N PRO A 189 4.90 15.65 -5.72
CA PRO A 189 5.07 15.35 -7.14
C PRO A 189 4.00 14.41 -7.70
N LEU A 190 3.38 13.58 -6.84
CA LEU A 190 2.29 12.67 -7.16
C LEU A 190 1.03 13.15 -6.45
N ILE A 191 0.25 13.97 -7.13
CA ILE A 191 -0.87 14.74 -6.58
C ILE A 191 -2.15 13.91 -6.68
N PHE A 192 -2.85 13.72 -5.57
CA PHE A 192 -4.15 13.09 -5.59
C PHE A 192 -5.18 14.03 -6.20
N GLU A 193 -5.83 13.58 -7.27
CA GLU A 193 -7.00 14.27 -7.79
C GLU A 193 -8.19 13.90 -6.93
N ARG A 194 -8.95 14.90 -6.47
CA ARG A 194 -10.15 14.67 -5.68
C ARG A 194 -11.11 13.81 -6.47
N VAL A 195 -11.21 12.55 -6.09
CA VAL A 195 -12.18 11.62 -6.64
C VAL A 195 -13.36 11.58 -5.71
N LEU A 196 -14.53 11.90 -6.24
CA LEU A 196 -15.79 11.60 -5.57
C LEU A 196 -15.91 10.07 -5.48
N ASN A 197 -16.19 9.55 -4.29
CA ASN A 197 -16.45 8.14 -4.05
C ASN A 197 -17.40 7.59 -5.10
N ILE A 198 -16.93 6.71 -5.95
CA ILE A 198 -17.68 6.21 -7.09
C ILE A 198 -18.16 4.80 -6.80
N SER A 199 -19.42 4.71 -6.44
CA SER A 199 -20.22 3.57 -6.87
C SER A 199 -20.73 3.89 -8.28
N CYS A 200 -20.21 3.19 -9.28
CA CYS A 200 -20.79 2.98 -10.61
C CYS A 200 -20.79 4.05 -11.71
N ASN A 201 -20.38 5.30 -11.55
CA ASN A 201 -20.33 6.26 -12.67
C ASN A 201 -19.06 7.13 -12.67
N ILE A 202 -17.96 6.59 -13.17
CA ILE A 202 -16.65 7.25 -13.29
C ILE A 202 -16.64 8.42 -14.28
N THR A 203 -17.61 8.51 -15.16
CA THR A 203 -17.59 9.28 -16.37
C THR A 203 -17.57 10.80 -16.20
N PHE A 204 -18.08 11.34 -15.08
CA PHE A 204 -18.42 12.77 -15.01
C PHE A 204 -17.37 13.70 -14.39
N LEU A 205 -16.33 13.20 -13.74
CA LEU A 205 -15.52 14.02 -12.81
C LEU A 205 -14.07 14.29 -13.22
N LEU A 206 -13.57 13.64 -14.25
CA LEU A 206 -12.16 13.75 -14.67
C LEU A 206 -11.94 14.62 -15.91
N LEU A 207 -13.01 15.05 -16.56
CA LEU A 207 -12.90 15.97 -17.68
C LEU A 207 -13.08 17.42 -17.23
N PRO A 208 -12.39 18.39 -17.84
CA PRO A 208 -12.64 19.81 -17.61
C PRO A 208 -14.13 20.15 -17.84
N GLU A 209 -14.69 21.04 -17.04
CA GLU A 209 -16.05 21.55 -17.25
C GLU A 209 -16.21 22.05 -18.70
N GLY A 210 -17.30 21.60 -19.37
CA GLY A 210 -17.60 21.98 -20.75
C GLY A 210 -17.05 21.06 -21.85
N THR A 211 -16.48 19.90 -21.49
CA THR A 211 -16.10 18.89 -22.47
C THR A 211 -17.29 17.99 -22.83
N ASP A 212 -17.71 18.01 -24.10
CA ASP A 212 -18.83 17.20 -24.65
C ASP A 212 -18.42 15.77 -25.06
N ARG A 213 -17.24 15.29 -24.67
CA ARG A 213 -16.79 13.94 -25.00
C ARG A 213 -16.83 12.99 -23.81
N HIS A 214 -16.97 11.71 -24.09
CA HIS A 214 -16.85 10.66 -23.06
C HIS A 214 -15.39 10.55 -22.58
N PHE A 215 -15.23 10.29 -21.28
CA PHE A 215 -13.95 9.91 -20.68
C PHE A 215 -13.63 8.46 -21.05
N THR A 216 -12.40 8.19 -21.49
CA THR A 216 -11.95 6.89 -21.95
C THR A 216 -10.58 6.53 -21.37
N LEU A 217 -10.12 5.31 -21.59
CA LEU A 217 -8.78 4.87 -21.18
C LEU A 217 -7.64 5.66 -21.85
N ASN A 218 -7.95 6.41 -22.91
CA ASN A 218 -6.97 7.30 -23.57
C ASN A 218 -6.63 8.54 -22.73
N ASP A 219 -7.49 8.93 -21.81
CA ASP A 219 -7.29 10.08 -20.91
C ASP A 219 -6.25 9.81 -19.80
N PHE A 220 -5.82 8.57 -19.63
CA PHE A 220 -4.73 8.21 -18.76
C PHE A 220 -3.44 7.98 -19.53
N GLY A 221 -2.32 8.51 -19.02
CA GLY A 221 -0.98 8.14 -19.47
C GLY A 221 -0.60 6.73 -19.05
N PHE A 222 -0.92 6.41 -17.79
CA PHE A 222 -0.68 5.09 -17.20
C PHE A 222 -1.87 4.59 -16.40
N MET A 223 -1.97 3.26 -16.26
CA MET A 223 -3.00 2.60 -15.47
C MET A 223 -2.37 1.55 -14.59
N ILE A 224 -2.54 1.65 -13.29
CA ILE A 224 -2.07 0.67 -12.31
C ILE A 224 -3.24 0.04 -11.56
N PHE A 225 -3.06 -1.20 -11.18
CA PHE A 225 -4.08 -2.03 -10.54
C PHE A 225 -3.49 -2.73 -9.32
N HIS A 226 -4.29 -2.96 -8.30
CA HIS A 226 -3.97 -4.02 -7.35
C HIS A 226 -3.76 -5.33 -8.12
N SER A 227 -2.64 -6.00 -7.83
CA SER A 227 -2.21 -7.18 -8.59
C SER A 227 -2.05 -8.40 -7.69
N PRO A 228 -3.08 -9.23 -7.54
CA PRO A 228 -2.92 -10.56 -6.94
C PRO A 228 -2.04 -11.46 -7.80
N TYR A 229 -2.10 -11.30 -9.12
CA TYR A 229 -1.22 -11.90 -10.13
C TYR A 229 -1.34 -11.15 -11.45
N CYS A 230 -0.26 -11.12 -12.24
CA CYS A 230 -0.15 -10.24 -13.41
C CYS A 230 -1.22 -10.50 -14.48
N LYS A 231 -1.62 -11.76 -14.68
CA LYS A 231 -2.65 -12.10 -15.69
C LYS A 231 -4.01 -11.50 -15.37
N LEU A 232 -4.35 -11.34 -14.08
CA LEU A 232 -5.60 -10.69 -13.69
C LEU A 232 -5.61 -9.22 -14.09
N VAL A 233 -4.48 -8.52 -13.93
CA VAL A 233 -4.34 -7.12 -14.35
C VAL A 233 -4.52 -6.99 -15.86
N GLN A 234 -3.95 -7.91 -16.67
CA GLN A 234 -4.18 -7.93 -18.11
C GLN A 234 -5.67 -8.09 -18.45
N LYS A 235 -6.37 -8.98 -17.75
CA LYS A 235 -7.83 -9.17 -17.90
C LYS A 235 -8.61 -7.93 -17.48
N SER A 236 -8.16 -7.22 -16.45
CA SER A 236 -8.80 -5.98 -15.97
C SER A 236 -8.72 -4.86 -17.02
N VAL A 237 -7.57 -4.69 -17.68
CA VAL A 237 -7.43 -3.74 -18.79
C VAL A 237 -8.36 -4.11 -19.94
N ALA A 238 -8.45 -5.41 -20.29
CA ALA A 238 -9.37 -5.88 -21.32
C ALA A 238 -10.83 -5.59 -20.96
N ARG A 239 -11.19 -5.75 -19.70
CA ARG A 239 -12.55 -5.46 -19.19
C ARG A 239 -12.89 -3.97 -19.28
N LEU A 240 -11.94 -3.09 -18.93
CA LEU A 240 -12.12 -1.66 -19.08
C LEU A 240 -12.28 -1.26 -20.55
N LEU A 241 -11.50 -1.85 -21.47
CA LEU A 241 -11.66 -1.63 -22.91
C LEU A 241 -13.03 -2.07 -23.41
N LEU A 242 -13.59 -3.20 -22.91
CA LEU A 242 -14.96 -3.61 -23.22
C LEU A 242 -15.97 -2.54 -22.76
N ASN A 243 -15.79 -1.96 -21.58
CA ASN A 243 -16.67 -0.92 -21.08
C ASN A 243 -16.63 0.34 -21.99
N ASP A 244 -15.44 0.79 -22.40
CA ASP A 244 -15.30 1.90 -23.34
C ASP A 244 -15.98 1.57 -24.68
N PHE A 245 -15.75 0.35 -25.21
CA PHE A 245 -16.34 -0.11 -26.46
C PHE A 245 -17.88 -0.15 -26.42
N LEU A 246 -18.49 -0.58 -25.33
CA LEU A 246 -19.94 -0.61 -25.19
C LEU A 246 -20.52 0.77 -24.87
N GLY A 247 -19.75 1.65 -24.20
CA GLY A 247 -20.18 2.98 -23.77
C GLY A 247 -20.19 4.02 -24.88
N ASP A 248 -19.34 3.89 -25.88
CA ASP A 248 -19.24 4.83 -26.99
C ASP A 248 -19.35 4.13 -28.34
N GLN A 249 -20.50 4.31 -28.99
CA GLN A 249 -20.77 3.71 -30.31
C GLN A 249 -19.92 4.32 -31.45
N ASN A 250 -19.36 5.49 -31.21
CA ASN A 250 -18.54 6.21 -32.19
C ASN A 250 -17.03 6.12 -31.89
N LEU A 251 -16.64 5.31 -30.91
CA LEU A 251 -15.25 5.15 -30.52
C LEU A 251 -14.48 4.46 -31.66
N GLU A 252 -13.91 5.23 -32.55
CA GLU A 252 -12.94 4.76 -33.53
C GLU A 252 -11.55 4.79 -32.92
N THR A 253 -10.86 3.65 -32.92
CA THR A 253 -9.43 3.67 -32.62
C THR A 253 -8.63 3.92 -33.89
N ALA A 254 -7.57 4.71 -33.77
CA ALA A 254 -6.67 5.02 -34.88
C ALA A 254 -6.12 3.79 -35.63
N ASN A 255 -6.22 2.60 -35.05
CA ASN A 255 -5.66 1.35 -35.57
C ASN A 255 -6.71 0.31 -36.00
N GLY A 256 -7.99 0.64 -36.09
CA GLY A 256 -9.05 -0.30 -36.54
C GLY A 256 -9.27 -1.50 -35.58
N VAL A 257 -8.81 -1.40 -34.35
CA VAL A 257 -8.91 -2.50 -33.33
C VAL A 257 -10.36 -2.87 -33.07
N PHE A 258 -11.28 -1.90 -33.11
CA PHE A 258 -12.70 -2.15 -32.82
C PHE A 258 -13.46 -2.76 -33.98
N SER A 259 -12.98 -2.67 -35.23
CA SER A 259 -13.66 -3.32 -36.36
C SER A 259 -13.75 -4.85 -36.23
N ALA A 260 -12.76 -5.45 -35.57
CA ALA A 260 -12.76 -6.88 -35.24
C ALA A 260 -13.68 -7.30 -34.09
N LEU A 261 -14.24 -6.30 -33.36
CA LEU A 261 -15.06 -6.49 -32.17
C LEU A 261 -16.54 -6.18 -32.40
N GLU A 262 -16.93 -5.78 -33.61
CA GLU A 262 -18.31 -5.40 -33.95
C GLU A 262 -19.33 -6.51 -33.63
N ALA A 263 -18.92 -7.79 -33.68
CA ALA A 263 -19.79 -8.92 -33.29
C ALA A 263 -20.22 -8.87 -31.80
N PHE A 264 -19.53 -8.08 -30.99
CA PHE A 264 -19.82 -7.92 -29.55
C PHE A 264 -20.50 -6.58 -29.22
N ARG A 265 -20.94 -5.80 -30.23
CA ARG A 265 -21.49 -4.45 -30.01
C ARG A 265 -22.79 -4.44 -29.21
N ASP A 266 -23.62 -5.44 -29.43
CA ASP A 266 -24.95 -5.55 -28.83
C ASP A 266 -25.01 -6.47 -27.60
N VAL A 267 -23.85 -6.95 -27.10
CA VAL A 267 -23.84 -7.79 -25.90
C VAL A 267 -24.14 -6.95 -24.65
N LYS A 268 -24.97 -7.50 -23.77
CA LYS A 268 -25.21 -6.89 -22.49
C LYS A 268 -24.04 -7.17 -21.56
N LEU A 269 -23.61 -6.18 -20.79
CA LEU A 269 -22.44 -6.25 -19.92
C LEU A 269 -22.56 -7.42 -18.91
N GLU A 270 -23.74 -7.63 -18.33
CA GLU A 270 -24.03 -8.73 -17.40
C GLU A 270 -23.83 -10.12 -17.99
N ASP A 271 -24.08 -10.30 -19.30
CA ASP A 271 -23.96 -11.60 -19.99
C ASP A 271 -22.48 -11.93 -20.29
N THR A 272 -21.59 -10.94 -20.19
CA THR A 272 -20.15 -11.12 -20.52
C THR A 272 -19.27 -11.55 -19.36
N TYR A 273 -19.79 -11.64 -18.14
CA TYR A 273 -18.95 -11.88 -16.95
C TYR A 273 -18.18 -13.23 -16.99
N PHE A 274 -18.75 -14.25 -17.60
CA PHE A 274 -18.17 -15.58 -17.70
C PHE A 274 -17.94 -16.01 -19.15
N ASP A 275 -18.14 -15.10 -20.12
CA ASP A 275 -17.94 -15.37 -21.54
C ASP A 275 -16.45 -15.36 -21.89
N ARG A 276 -15.93 -16.55 -22.23
CA ARG A 276 -14.53 -16.74 -22.56
C ARG A 276 -14.14 -16.17 -23.93
N ASP A 277 -15.08 -16.08 -24.88
CA ASP A 277 -14.81 -15.57 -26.22
C ASP A 277 -14.73 -14.02 -26.16
N VAL A 278 -15.60 -13.38 -25.42
CA VAL A 278 -15.49 -11.95 -25.08
C VAL A 278 -14.15 -11.68 -24.38
N GLU A 279 -13.80 -12.43 -23.31
CA GLU A 279 -12.53 -12.26 -22.60
C GLU A 279 -11.34 -12.34 -23.56
N LYS A 280 -11.26 -13.39 -24.40
CA LYS A 280 -10.15 -13.58 -25.34
C LYS A 280 -10.07 -12.47 -26.39
N ALA A 281 -11.21 -12.07 -26.96
CA ALA A 281 -11.28 -11.03 -27.98
C ALA A 281 -10.76 -9.69 -27.41
N PHE A 282 -11.24 -9.28 -26.25
CA PHE A 282 -10.83 -8.02 -25.64
C PHE A 282 -9.42 -8.07 -25.04
N MET A 283 -8.94 -9.21 -24.55
CA MET A 283 -7.52 -9.38 -24.19
C MET A 283 -6.59 -9.21 -25.39
N LYS A 284 -6.97 -9.71 -26.57
CA LYS A 284 -6.21 -9.51 -27.79
C LYS A 284 -6.24 -8.06 -28.23
N ALA A 285 -7.40 -7.44 -28.22
CA ALA A 285 -7.59 -6.06 -28.62
C ALA A 285 -6.87 -5.06 -27.69
N SER A 286 -6.84 -5.34 -26.39
CA SER A 286 -6.18 -4.47 -25.40
C SER A 286 -4.67 -4.70 -25.24
N ALA A 287 -4.06 -5.61 -26.00
CA ALA A 287 -2.68 -6.03 -25.78
C ALA A 287 -1.68 -4.87 -25.91
N GLU A 288 -1.85 -4.02 -26.90
CA GLU A 288 -0.99 -2.84 -27.10
C GLU A 288 -1.19 -1.80 -25.98
N LEU A 289 -2.44 -1.50 -25.67
CA LEU A 289 -2.80 -0.60 -24.56
C LEU A 289 -2.21 -1.07 -23.22
N PHE A 290 -2.33 -2.37 -22.94
CA PHE A 290 -1.73 -3.00 -21.77
C PHE A 290 -0.20 -2.83 -21.75
N ASN A 291 0.46 -3.12 -22.88
CA ASN A 291 1.93 -3.01 -22.96
C ASN A 291 2.41 -1.58 -22.75
N GLN A 292 1.71 -0.59 -23.31
CA GLN A 292 2.09 0.82 -23.23
C GLN A 292 1.78 1.43 -21.87
N LYS A 293 0.61 1.17 -21.27
CA LYS A 293 0.12 1.92 -20.12
C LYS A 293 0.18 1.16 -18.79
N THR A 294 0.33 -0.16 -18.79
CA THR A 294 0.16 -0.97 -17.57
C THR A 294 1.33 -1.90 -17.28
N LYS A 295 1.90 -2.55 -18.29
CA LYS A 295 2.88 -3.64 -18.12
C LYS A 295 4.08 -3.24 -17.26
N ALA A 296 4.59 -2.01 -17.41
CA ALA A 296 5.72 -1.53 -16.64
C ALA A 296 5.42 -1.52 -15.13
N SER A 297 4.18 -1.28 -14.70
CA SER A 297 3.77 -1.31 -13.30
C SER A 297 3.87 -2.69 -12.64
N LEU A 298 3.99 -3.76 -13.42
CA LEU A 298 3.95 -5.14 -12.92
C LEU A 298 5.31 -5.75 -12.61
N LEU A 299 6.40 -4.98 -12.62
CA LEU A 299 7.75 -5.50 -12.35
C LEU A 299 7.83 -6.22 -11.00
N ILE A 300 7.43 -5.56 -9.92
CA ILE A 300 7.45 -6.17 -8.58
C ILE A 300 6.43 -7.31 -8.50
N SER A 301 5.21 -7.13 -9.00
CA SER A 301 4.20 -8.17 -8.96
C SER A 301 4.67 -9.45 -9.65
N ASN A 302 5.30 -9.35 -10.83
CA ASN A 302 5.86 -10.49 -11.56
C ASN A 302 7.03 -11.17 -10.83
N GLN A 303 7.88 -10.39 -10.16
CA GLN A 303 9.12 -10.87 -9.54
C GLN A 303 8.96 -11.26 -8.07
N ASN A 304 7.90 -10.80 -7.39
CA ASN A 304 7.74 -10.96 -5.94
C ASN A 304 6.39 -11.56 -5.53
N GLY A 305 5.38 -11.53 -6.41
CA GLY A 305 4.04 -11.99 -6.11
C GLY A 305 3.15 -10.93 -5.45
N ASN A 306 2.03 -11.36 -4.88
CA ASN A 306 1.06 -10.51 -4.22
C ASN A 306 1.57 -10.07 -2.85
N MET A 307 1.72 -8.77 -2.65
CA MET A 307 2.06 -8.19 -1.34
C MET A 307 0.83 -7.72 -0.56
N TYR A 308 -0.40 -7.93 -1.07
CA TYR A 308 -1.70 -7.52 -0.48
C TYR A 308 -1.82 -5.99 -0.35
N THR A 309 -1.88 -5.44 0.88
CA THR A 309 -2.08 -3.99 1.10
C THR A 309 -1.04 -3.10 0.40
N PRO A 310 0.25 -3.45 0.30
CA PRO A 310 1.23 -2.67 -0.47
C PRO A 310 1.23 -2.95 -1.99
N SER A 311 0.52 -3.98 -2.49
CA SER A 311 0.65 -4.41 -3.89
C SER A 311 0.42 -3.30 -4.91
N VAL A 312 -0.63 -2.50 -4.77
CA VAL A 312 -0.94 -1.41 -5.72
C VAL A 312 0.13 -0.32 -5.69
N TYR A 313 0.73 -0.05 -4.53
CA TYR A 313 1.83 0.90 -4.37
C TYR A 313 3.17 0.33 -4.83
N GLY A 314 3.34 -0.99 -4.76
CA GLY A 314 4.43 -1.70 -5.44
C GLY A 314 4.34 -1.58 -6.96
N CYS A 315 3.12 -1.58 -7.53
CA CYS A 315 2.90 -1.28 -8.94
C CYS A 315 3.24 0.18 -9.27
N LEU A 316 2.91 1.14 -8.39
CA LEU A 316 3.33 2.53 -8.53
C LEU A 316 4.86 2.67 -8.49
N ALA A 317 5.52 2.06 -7.50
CA ALA A 317 6.99 2.06 -7.41
C ALA A 317 7.64 1.45 -8.65
N SER A 318 7.08 0.35 -9.17
CA SER A 318 7.55 -0.29 -10.42
C SER A 318 7.47 0.66 -11.62
N LEU A 319 6.39 1.42 -11.73
CA LEU A 319 6.21 2.41 -12.79
C LEU A 319 7.26 3.52 -12.67
N LEU A 320 7.37 4.14 -11.50
CA LEU A 320 8.31 5.24 -11.23
C LEU A 320 9.77 4.85 -11.46
N ALA A 321 10.14 3.60 -11.17
CA ALA A 321 11.49 3.09 -11.36
C ALA A 321 11.89 2.85 -12.83
N GLN A 322 10.94 2.84 -13.76
CA GLN A 322 11.18 2.49 -15.17
C GLN A 322 11.05 3.65 -16.15
N TYR A 323 10.55 4.79 -15.69
CA TYR A 323 10.38 5.98 -16.51
C TYR A 323 11.16 7.16 -15.95
N SER A 324 11.70 8.00 -16.84
CA SER A 324 12.37 9.23 -16.42
C SER A 324 11.37 10.27 -15.92
N PRO A 325 11.82 11.27 -15.13
CA PRO A 325 10.98 12.38 -14.70
C PRO A 325 10.26 13.08 -15.86
N GLU A 326 10.93 13.26 -16.99
CA GLU A 326 10.38 13.92 -18.19
C GLU A 326 9.26 13.10 -18.85
N GLN A 327 9.38 11.77 -18.81
CA GLN A 327 8.34 10.88 -19.35
C GLN A 327 7.10 10.83 -18.46
N LEU A 328 7.28 11.05 -17.15
CA LEU A 328 6.21 11.04 -16.15
C LEU A 328 5.54 12.41 -16.00
N ALA A 329 6.25 13.50 -16.25
CA ALA A 329 5.78 14.87 -16.03
C ALA A 329 4.44 15.12 -16.71
N GLY A 330 3.47 15.64 -15.96
CA GLY A 330 2.13 15.96 -16.45
C GLY A 330 1.24 14.77 -16.75
N GLN A 331 1.72 13.54 -16.59
CA GLN A 331 0.91 12.36 -16.82
C GLN A 331 -0.17 12.19 -15.74
N ARG A 332 -1.30 11.62 -16.15
CA ARG A 332 -2.35 11.16 -15.24
C ARG A 332 -2.27 9.64 -15.13
N ILE A 333 -2.19 9.14 -13.92
CA ILE A 333 -2.11 7.72 -13.59
C ILE A 333 -3.44 7.30 -12.98
N SER A 334 -4.17 6.37 -13.58
CA SER A 334 -5.30 5.74 -12.91
C SER A 334 -4.83 4.65 -11.96
N VAL A 335 -5.47 4.55 -10.81
CA VAL A 335 -5.16 3.56 -9.78
C VAL A 335 -6.42 2.83 -9.38
N PHE A 336 -6.47 1.52 -9.64
CA PHE A 336 -7.55 0.67 -9.18
C PHE A 336 -7.09 -0.17 -8.00
N SER A 337 -7.60 0.14 -6.83
CA SER A 337 -7.36 -0.57 -5.58
C SER A 337 -8.61 -1.29 -5.11
N TYR A 338 -8.47 -2.52 -4.64
CA TYR A 338 -9.57 -3.26 -4.05
C TYR A 338 -9.09 -4.26 -2.98
N GLY A 339 -10.03 -4.66 -2.11
CA GLY A 339 -9.86 -5.73 -1.14
C GLY A 339 -11.08 -6.65 -1.09
N SER A 340 -10.88 -7.92 -0.83
CA SER A 340 -11.94 -8.90 -0.68
C SER A 340 -12.88 -8.53 0.46
N GLY A 341 -14.19 -8.79 0.33
CA GLY A 341 -15.22 -8.38 1.30
C GLY A 341 -15.79 -6.98 1.03
N PHE A 342 -15.53 -6.44 -0.12
CA PHE A 342 -15.97 -5.32 -0.91
C PHE A 342 -15.56 -3.93 -0.44
N ALA A 343 -14.27 -3.62 -0.62
CA ALA A 343 -13.85 -2.26 -0.80
C ALA A 343 -13.12 -2.15 -2.14
N ALA A 344 -13.52 -1.23 -3.00
CA ALA A 344 -12.86 -0.95 -4.27
C ALA A 344 -12.96 0.54 -4.58
N THR A 345 -11.88 1.10 -5.09
CA THR A 345 -11.83 2.50 -5.53
C THR A 345 -10.97 2.61 -6.77
N LEU A 346 -11.47 3.36 -7.75
CA LEU A 346 -10.68 3.86 -8.84
C LEU A 346 -10.44 5.36 -8.60
N TYR A 347 -9.21 5.77 -8.56
CA TYR A 347 -8.80 7.16 -8.38
C TYR A 347 -7.67 7.51 -9.33
N SER A 348 -7.34 8.79 -9.44
CA SER A 348 -6.24 9.24 -10.28
C SER A 348 -5.20 10.02 -9.48
N ILE A 349 -3.98 9.92 -9.96
CA ILE A 349 -2.82 10.69 -9.52
C ILE A 349 -2.36 11.53 -10.71
N ARG A 350 -2.25 12.84 -10.53
CA ARG A 350 -1.62 13.74 -11.48
C ARG A 350 -0.17 13.91 -11.11
N VAL A 351 0.73 13.62 -12.04
CA VAL A 351 2.16 13.87 -11.85
C VAL A 351 2.44 15.35 -12.09
N THR A 352 3.27 15.97 -11.25
CA THR A 352 3.70 17.36 -11.44
C THR A 352 4.33 17.57 -12.82
N GLN A 353 4.31 18.82 -13.31
CA GLN A 353 4.98 19.19 -14.56
C GLN A 353 6.49 19.41 -14.36
N ASP A 354 6.94 19.65 -13.13
CA ASP A 354 8.34 19.95 -12.84
C ASP A 354 9.19 18.67 -12.80
N ALA A 355 9.90 18.44 -13.91
CA ALA A 355 10.86 17.35 -14.09
C ALA A 355 12.33 17.84 -14.04
N THR A 356 12.56 19.06 -13.56
CA THR A 356 13.94 19.61 -13.51
C THR A 356 14.82 18.79 -12.56
N PRO A 357 16.14 18.68 -12.81
CA PRO A 357 17.07 18.02 -11.90
C PRO A 357 16.98 18.59 -10.48
N GLY A 358 16.82 17.73 -9.48
CA GLY A 358 16.62 18.09 -8.08
C GLY A 358 15.20 18.46 -7.69
N SER A 359 14.22 18.44 -8.64
CA SER A 359 12.81 18.60 -8.34
C SER A 359 12.27 17.47 -7.45
N ALA A 360 11.06 17.62 -6.93
CA ALA A 360 10.42 16.56 -6.12
C ALA A 360 10.18 15.28 -6.95
N LEU A 361 9.85 15.43 -8.25
CA LEU A 361 9.67 14.29 -9.15
C LEU A 361 11.00 13.57 -9.42
N ASP A 362 12.07 14.32 -9.68
CA ASP A 362 13.41 13.76 -9.85
C ASP A 362 13.86 12.99 -8.60
N LYS A 363 13.65 13.54 -7.41
CA LYS A 363 14.01 12.90 -6.15
C LYS A 363 13.26 11.58 -5.90
N ILE A 364 11.95 11.53 -6.15
CA ILE A 364 11.17 10.31 -5.91
C ILE A 364 11.54 9.21 -6.92
N THR A 365 11.78 9.55 -8.18
CA THR A 365 12.23 8.58 -9.19
C THR A 365 13.65 8.10 -8.93
N ALA A 366 14.56 9.00 -8.55
CA ALA A 366 15.94 8.67 -8.20
C ALA A 366 16.01 7.71 -6.98
N SER A 367 15.14 7.90 -5.97
CA SER A 367 15.08 7.03 -4.80
C SER A 367 14.68 5.58 -5.12
N LEU A 368 14.04 5.34 -6.27
CA LEU A 368 13.60 4.02 -6.73
C LEU A 368 14.48 3.45 -7.85
N SER A 369 15.51 4.16 -8.29
CA SER A 369 16.36 3.77 -9.43
C SER A 369 17.08 2.44 -9.22
N ASP A 370 17.36 2.04 -7.97
CA ASP A 370 17.99 0.78 -7.59
C ASP A 370 17.02 -0.41 -7.50
N LEU A 371 15.73 -0.21 -7.73
CA LEU A 371 14.69 -1.22 -7.54
C LEU A 371 14.98 -2.51 -8.31
N LYS A 372 15.33 -2.40 -9.58
CA LYS A 372 15.66 -3.56 -10.42
C LYS A 372 16.90 -4.27 -9.91
N THR A 373 17.95 -3.54 -9.55
CA THR A 373 19.19 -4.10 -9.00
C THR A 373 18.92 -4.86 -7.70
N ARG A 374 18.09 -4.30 -6.81
CA ARG A 374 17.67 -4.99 -5.57
C ARG A 374 16.89 -6.29 -5.87
N LEU A 375 15.98 -6.27 -6.85
CA LEU A 375 15.25 -7.49 -7.27
C LEU A 375 16.18 -8.56 -7.84
N ASP A 376 17.18 -8.16 -8.62
CA ASP A 376 18.14 -9.07 -9.26
C ASP A 376 19.17 -9.63 -8.26
N SER A 377 19.46 -8.91 -7.16
CA SER A 377 20.41 -9.34 -6.12
C SER A 377 19.84 -10.37 -5.12
N ARG A 378 18.56 -10.70 -5.21
CA ARG A 378 17.92 -11.67 -4.32
C ARG A 378 18.44 -13.08 -4.52
N LYS A 379 18.42 -13.87 -3.45
CA LYS A 379 18.83 -15.28 -3.44
C LYS A 379 17.69 -16.17 -3.93
N CYS A 380 17.95 -16.98 -4.96
CA CYS A 380 17.03 -18.03 -5.41
C CYS A 380 17.11 -19.23 -4.45
N ILE A 381 15.97 -19.68 -3.97
CA ILE A 381 15.85 -20.80 -3.02
C ILE A 381 15.13 -21.96 -3.71
N ALA A 382 15.61 -23.17 -3.47
CA ALA A 382 14.98 -24.38 -3.99
C ALA A 382 13.58 -24.58 -3.41
N PRO A 383 12.62 -25.14 -4.18
CA PRO A 383 11.22 -25.27 -3.75
C PRO A 383 11.00 -26.10 -2.47
N ASP A 384 11.82 -27.10 -2.20
CA ASP A 384 11.78 -27.91 -0.98
C ASP A 384 12.19 -27.09 0.26
N VAL A 385 13.25 -26.28 0.15
CA VAL A 385 13.68 -25.34 1.21
C VAL A 385 12.64 -24.26 1.43
N PHE A 386 12.02 -23.72 0.35
CA PHE A 386 10.88 -22.81 0.45
C PHE A 386 9.72 -23.45 1.21
N ALA A 387 9.34 -24.70 0.88
CA ALA A 387 8.25 -25.40 1.55
C ALA A 387 8.53 -25.60 3.05
N GLU A 388 9.76 -25.91 3.43
CA GLU A 388 10.18 -26.02 4.84
C GLU A 388 10.10 -24.66 5.56
N ASN A 389 10.54 -23.56 4.93
CA ASN A 389 10.37 -22.22 5.49
C ASN A 389 8.90 -21.87 5.75
N MET A 390 7.99 -22.20 4.81
CA MET A 390 6.56 -21.97 4.99
C MET A 390 5.99 -22.79 6.16
N LYS A 391 6.44 -24.02 6.31
CA LYS A 391 6.06 -24.88 7.44
C LYS A 391 6.56 -24.32 8.77
N ILE A 392 7.83 -23.95 8.86
CA ILE A 392 8.40 -23.30 10.05
C ILE A 392 7.56 -22.09 10.46
N ARG A 393 7.25 -21.20 9.51
CA ARG A 393 6.41 -20.02 9.80
C ARG A 393 5.02 -20.39 10.29
N GLN A 394 4.37 -21.36 9.66
CA GLN A 394 3.03 -21.81 10.05
C GLN A 394 3.02 -22.37 11.48
N GLU A 395 4.07 -23.09 11.88
CA GLU A 395 4.19 -23.72 13.17
C GLU A 395 4.65 -22.78 14.29
N THR A 396 5.39 -21.70 13.95
CA THR A 396 6.11 -20.89 14.93
C THR A 396 5.60 -19.46 15.09
N HIS A 397 4.81 -18.92 14.17
CA HIS A 397 4.41 -17.52 14.18
C HIS A 397 3.63 -17.07 15.44
N HIS A 398 3.03 -18.02 16.16
CA HIS A 398 2.21 -17.80 17.36
C HIS A 398 2.89 -18.23 18.67
N LEU A 399 4.11 -18.78 18.60
CA LEU A 399 4.78 -19.32 19.77
C LEU A 399 5.34 -18.22 20.68
N ALA A 400 5.25 -18.46 22.00
CA ALA A 400 6.06 -17.81 23.01
C ALA A 400 7.40 -18.54 23.18
N ASN A 401 8.38 -17.92 23.84
CA ASN A 401 9.71 -18.49 24.05
C ASN A 401 10.36 -19.01 22.76
N TYR A 402 10.25 -18.23 21.69
CA TYR A 402 10.72 -18.61 20.38
C TYR A 402 11.95 -17.79 19.93
N ILE A 403 12.95 -18.47 19.44
CA ILE A 403 14.12 -17.87 18.78
C ILE A 403 14.09 -18.34 17.32
N PRO A 404 14.02 -17.42 16.35
CA PRO A 404 14.05 -17.76 14.93
C PRO A 404 15.28 -18.57 14.53
N GLN A 405 15.08 -19.54 13.62
CA GLN A 405 16.08 -20.53 13.25
C GLN A 405 16.88 -20.15 12.00
N CYS A 406 16.27 -19.37 11.09
CA CYS A 406 16.89 -18.98 9.84
C CYS A 406 18.04 -17.98 10.06
N SER A 407 18.96 -17.93 9.11
CA SER A 407 20.13 -17.04 9.19
C SER A 407 19.76 -15.58 8.95
N VAL A 408 20.34 -14.69 9.75
CA VAL A 408 20.28 -13.23 9.53
C VAL A 408 21.08 -12.82 8.28
N GLU A 409 22.12 -13.59 7.92
CA GLU A 409 22.96 -13.32 6.76
C GLU A 409 22.22 -13.43 5.43
N ASP A 410 21.08 -14.11 5.41
CA ASP A 410 20.23 -14.21 4.22
C ASP A 410 19.37 -12.96 3.96
N LEU A 411 19.27 -12.05 4.92
CA LEU A 411 18.52 -10.79 4.79
C LEU A 411 19.33 -9.72 4.05
N PHE A 412 18.68 -8.72 3.48
CA PHE A 412 19.38 -7.54 3.01
C PHE A 412 19.97 -6.72 4.17
N GLU A 413 21.06 -6.03 3.92
CA GLU A 413 21.63 -5.06 4.86
C GLU A 413 20.62 -3.96 5.21
N GLY A 414 20.66 -3.49 6.45
CA GLY A 414 19.72 -2.51 6.98
C GLY A 414 18.30 -3.03 7.20
N THR A 415 18.07 -4.34 7.09
CA THR A 415 16.77 -4.97 7.36
C THR A 415 16.61 -5.19 8.87
N TRP A 416 15.44 -4.79 9.40
CA TRP A 416 15.01 -5.17 10.73
C TRP A 416 14.56 -6.63 10.74
N TYR A 417 14.90 -7.36 11.78
CA TYR A 417 14.56 -8.78 11.93
C TYR A 417 14.19 -9.14 13.36
N LEU A 418 13.39 -10.18 13.50
CA LEU A 418 12.97 -10.74 14.78
C LEU A 418 14.16 -11.49 15.43
N VAL A 419 14.56 -11.02 16.61
CA VAL A 419 15.60 -11.66 17.43
C VAL A 419 15.01 -12.80 18.25
N ARG A 420 13.92 -12.52 18.96
CA ARG A 420 13.23 -13.49 19.83
C ARG A 420 11.80 -13.07 20.15
N VAL A 421 11.03 -14.05 20.63
CA VAL A 421 9.73 -13.86 21.30
C VAL A 421 9.87 -14.42 22.71
N ASP A 422 9.58 -13.66 23.75
CA ASP A 422 9.70 -14.11 25.14
C ASP A 422 8.46 -14.88 25.64
N GLU A 423 8.46 -15.25 26.93
CA GLU A 423 7.37 -15.99 27.55
C GLU A 423 6.04 -15.21 27.65
N LYS A 424 6.08 -13.89 27.45
CA LYS A 424 4.91 -12.98 27.41
C LYS A 424 4.54 -12.56 26.00
N HIS A 425 5.03 -13.27 24.97
CA HIS A 425 4.88 -12.94 23.56
C HIS A 425 5.43 -11.57 23.16
N ARG A 426 6.32 -10.95 23.94
CA ARG A 426 6.99 -9.71 23.57
C ARG A 426 8.07 -10.03 22.54
N ARG A 427 8.07 -9.26 21.45
CA ARG A 427 9.00 -9.42 20.33
C ARG A 427 10.14 -8.43 20.43
N THR A 428 11.36 -8.90 20.26
CA THR A 428 12.57 -8.08 20.22
C THR A 428 13.09 -8.05 18.80
N TYR A 429 13.40 -6.87 18.30
CA TYR A 429 13.91 -6.67 16.95
C TYR A 429 15.33 -6.08 16.99
N ALA A 430 16.14 -6.42 15.98
CA ALA A 430 17.42 -5.80 15.72
C ALA A 430 17.52 -5.49 14.21
N ARG A 431 18.43 -4.59 13.86
CA ARG A 431 18.71 -4.21 12.49
C ARG A 431 20.01 -4.88 12.01
N ARG A 432 19.98 -5.49 10.82
CA ARG A 432 21.21 -5.95 10.17
C ARG A 432 22.07 -4.74 9.80
N PRO A 433 23.39 -4.70 10.15
CA PRO A 433 24.27 -3.59 9.83
C PRO A 433 24.31 -3.27 8.34
N LEU A 434 24.56 -2.00 8.01
CA LEU A 434 24.95 -1.59 6.66
C LEU A 434 26.43 -1.87 6.43
N MET A 435 26.85 -2.16 5.21
CA MET A 435 28.27 -2.32 4.85
C MET A 435 28.99 -0.98 5.09
N GLY A 436 29.96 -0.98 5.99
CA GLY A 436 30.70 0.23 6.38
C GLY A 436 30.40 0.72 7.80
N ASP A 437 29.32 0.27 8.41
CA ASP A 437 29.16 0.38 9.85
C ASP A 437 30.21 -0.54 10.49
N GLY A 438 31.07 0.00 11.36
CA GLY A 438 32.03 -0.81 12.13
C GLY A 438 31.29 -1.93 12.87
N PRO A 439 32.01 -2.93 13.45
CA PRO A 439 31.37 -3.98 14.20
C PRO A 439 30.47 -3.34 15.24
N LEU A 440 29.17 -3.60 15.15
CA LEU A 440 28.18 -3.10 16.11
C LEU A 440 28.67 -3.50 17.51
N GLU A 441 28.78 -2.54 18.39
CA GLU A 441 28.63 -2.80 19.83
C GLU A 441 27.31 -3.58 19.95
N ALA A 442 27.38 -4.75 20.56
CA ALA A 442 26.33 -5.76 20.58
C ALA A 442 24.93 -5.13 20.70
N GLY A 443 24.20 -5.18 19.60
CA GLY A 443 22.79 -4.85 19.42
C GLY A 443 22.28 -3.68 20.23
N VAL A 444 21.84 -2.63 19.53
CA VAL A 444 20.72 -1.83 20.07
C VAL A 444 19.52 -2.78 20.07
N GLU A 445 19.39 -3.52 21.15
CA GLU A 445 18.26 -4.39 21.42
C GLU A 445 17.10 -3.43 21.73
N VAL A 446 16.24 -3.19 20.75
CA VAL A 446 15.00 -2.46 21.01
C VAL A 446 14.12 -3.40 21.82
N VAL A 447 14.35 -3.41 23.11
CA VAL A 447 13.54 -4.13 24.08
C VAL A 447 12.25 -3.32 24.24
N HIS A 448 11.11 -3.92 23.91
CA HIS A 448 9.84 -3.38 24.35
C HIS A 448 9.90 -3.23 25.87
N PRO A 449 9.82 -2.03 26.44
CA PRO A 449 9.58 -1.88 27.86
C PRO A 449 8.22 -2.57 28.12
N GLY A 450 8.25 -3.74 28.71
CA GLY A 450 7.06 -4.27 29.35
C GLY A 450 6.60 -3.16 30.29
N ILE A 451 5.31 -2.90 30.36
CA ILE A 451 4.74 -2.02 31.37
C ILE A 451 5.17 -2.57 32.72
N VAL A 452 6.29 -2.06 33.25
CA VAL A 452 6.64 -2.20 34.64
C VAL A 452 5.67 -1.29 35.36
N HIS A 453 4.67 -1.86 36.02
CA HIS A 453 3.92 -1.13 37.02
C HIS A 453 4.86 -0.82 38.20
N GLU A 454 5.81 0.05 37.99
CA GLU A 454 6.35 0.83 39.09
C GLU A 454 5.29 1.88 39.42
N GLN A 455 4.81 1.82 40.64
CA GLN A 455 3.92 2.82 41.22
C GLN A 455 4.59 4.17 41.08
N ILE A 456 4.15 4.96 40.10
CA ILE A 456 4.52 6.37 40.02
C ILE A 456 3.88 7.04 41.24
N PRO A 457 4.65 7.63 42.16
CA PRO A 457 4.05 8.40 43.27
C PRO A 457 3.25 9.53 42.64
N SER A 458 1.95 9.58 42.91
CA SER A 458 1.07 10.68 42.50
C SER A 458 1.65 12.02 42.93
N PRO A 459 1.90 12.97 42.03
CA PRO A 459 2.19 14.34 42.46
C PRO A 459 0.92 14.93 43.01
N ALA A 460 0.91 15.19 44.30
CA ALA A 460 -0.15 15.94 44.96
C ALA A 460 -0.17 17.38 44.42
N LYS A 461 -0.98 17.66 43.42
CA LYS A 461 -1.40 18.99 43.04
C LYS A 461 -2.89 19.16 43.33
N LYS A 462 -3.17 19.98 44.32
CA LYS A 462 -4.52 20.48 44.64
C LYS A 462 -5.09 21.19 43.41
N VAL A 463 -6.12 20.60 42.80
CA VAL A 463 -6.98 21.29 41.84
C VAL A 463 -7.98 22.12 42.64
N PRO A 464 -8.21 23.41 42.34
CA PRO A 464 -9.25 24.22 43.00
C PRO A 464 -10.61 23.64 42.64
N ARG A 465 -11.47 23.40 43.65
CA ARG A 465 -12.86 23.00 43.44
C ARG A 465 -13.65 24.16 42.86
N ILE A 466 -14.25 23.93 41.71
CA ILE A 466 -15.33 24.79 41.18
C ILE A 466 -16.58 24.58 42.05
N PRO A 467 -17.28 25.64 42.50
CA PRO A 467 -18.50 25.48 43.30
C PRO A 467 -19.62 24.80 42.49
N ALA A 468 -20.31 23.89 43.15
CA ALA A 468 -21.47 23.22 42.59
C ALA A 468 -22.59 24.22 42.25
N ALA A 469 -23.08 24.16 41.04
CA ALA A 469 -24.32 24.85 40.65
C ALA A 469 -25.53 24.08 41.24
N THR A 470 -26.43 24.85 41.80
CA THR A 470 -27.66 24.43 42.45
C THR A 470 -28.61 23.68 41.48
N GLU A 471 -29.20 22.61 41.99
CA GLU A 471 -30.25 21.81 41.35
C GLU A 471 -31.43 22.67 40.89
N SER A 472 -31.93 22.42 39.68
CA SER A 472 -33.29 22.75 39.28
C SER A 472 -33.91 21.57 38.50
N GLU A 473 -34.89 21.00 39.12
CA GLU A 473 -36.08 20.30 38.65
C GLU A 473 -36.04 19.40 37.42
N GLY A 474 -36.46 18.17 37.68
CA GLY A 474 -36.54 17.02 36.78
C GLY A 474 -37.53 17.16 35.62
N VAL A 475 -37.15 16.53 34.53
CA VAL A 475 -38.09 16.04 33.52
C VAL A 475 -37.86 14.56 33.32
N THR A 476 -38.83 13.78 33.75
CA THR A 476 -38.89 12.33 33.57
C THR A 476 -39.37 12.04 32.14
N VAL A 477 -38.52 11.42 31.32
CA VAL A 477 -38.96 10.85 30.03
C VAL A 477 -39.06 9.34 30.21
N ALA A 478 -40.30 8.83 30.09
CA ALA A 478 -40.59 7.41 30.09
C ALA A 478 -40.18 6.79 28.76
N ILE A 479 -39.34 5.72 28.83
CA ILE A 479 -39.05 4.87 27.69
C ILE A 479 -40.05 3.71 27.73
N SER A 480 -40.94 3.63 26.73
CA SER A 480 -41.80 2.47 26.52
C SER A 480 -41.06 1.41 25.71
N ASN A 481 -40.94 0.22 26.29
CA ASN A 481 -40.57 -0.99 25.58
C ASN A 481 -41.68 -1.40 24.61
N GLY A 482 -41.36 -1.58 23.34
CA GLY A 482 -42.20 -2.22 22.33
C GLY A 482 -41.47 -3.43 21.78
N GLU A 483 -41.89 -4.63 22.20
CA GLU A 483 -41.63 -5.88 21.54
C GLU A 483 -42.31 -5.90 20.16
N HIS A 484 -41.54 -6.23 19.11
CA HIS A 484 -41.90 -7.20 18.06
C HIS A 484 -40.68 -7.50 17.20
#